data_91a52d7a50628017d04d1b01ec6de02c
#
_entry.id   91a52d7a50628017d04d1b01ec6de02c
#
_cell.length_a   1.000
_cell.length_b   1.000
_cell.length_c   1.000
_cell.angle_alpha   90.00
_cell.angle_beta   90.00
_cell.angle_gamma   90.00
#
_symmetry.space_group_name_H-M   'P 1'
#
loop_
_entity.id
_entity.type
_entity.pdbx_description
1 polymer ?
#
loop_
_entity_poly.entity_id
_entity_poly.type
_entity_poly.pdbx_seq_one_letter_code
_entity_poly.pdbx_strand_id
1 'polypeptide(L)'
;MSEKEYQEFSNKCAEDKVSMSTKARELLAAYAGLPTPIAEEAVDIPHLEGARVLTVGEMFSGPGGIGVALGRSKFEGFSFAHAWATDYDPDTCRTYKENVLKNEPEALSICEDVRKLDIDKLPIVDGFLYGFPCNDFSLVGESKGLHGNFGGLYAYGVKYIDRANPLFFFAENVSGLSSANEGKAFQQILRALNNAGKYGYNITANLYKFEEYGVPQARHRYILIGIRGDLGLRFNVPKPNGVMKSCREALQNIPAGAANQEPTKQTATVIERLKYIREGENVWQAEESGRLPSRLCLNVKGARMSQIYRRLDSTKPSYTITGSGGGGTHVYHWSENRALTNRERARLQTFPDDFVFYGSKESVRKQIGMAVPCDGAQKILEAVLMTLSGREYESVDPSVGYFSAKSIK
;
A
#
# COMPACT_ATOMS: atom_id res chain seq x y z
N MET A 1 -15.90 -30.13 18.23
CA MET A 1 -15.16 -30.09 19.53
C MET A 1 -16.03 -29.34 20.51
N SER A 2 -16.38 -29.93 21.64
CA SER A 2 -17.13 -29.28 22.71
C SER A 2 -16.24 -28.28 23.45
N GLU A 3 -16.84 -27.37 24.23
CA GLU A 3 -16.09 -26.36 25.01
C GLU A 3 -15.10 -26.99 26.01
N LYS A 4 -15.49 -28.15 26.57
CA LYS A 4 -14.64 -28.94 27.45
C LYS A 4 -13.42 -29.52 26.70
N GLU A 5 -13.61 -30.11 25.55
CA GLU A 5 -12.53 -30.64 24.70
C GLU A 5 -11.59 -29.54 24.21
N TYR A 6 -12.13 -28.35 23.91
CA TYR A 6 -11.32 -27.19 23.55
C TYR A 6 -10.43 -26.74 24.71
N GLN A 7 -10.98 -26.68 25.93
CA GLN A 7 -10.22 -26.26 27.11
C GLN A 7 -9.12 -27.28 27.47
N GLU A 8 -9.44 -28.57 27.39
CA GLU A 8 -8.47 -29.65 27.61
C GLU A 8 -7.33 -29.62 26.57
N PHE A 9 -7.67 -29.39 25.30
CA PHE A 9 -6.67 -29.25 24.23
C PHE A 9 -5.78 -28.00 24.43
N SER A 10 -6.37 -26.86 24.81
CA SER A 10 -5.67 -25.63 25.11
C SER A 10 -4.68 -25.78 26.27
N ASN A 11 -5.13 -26.41 27.37
CA ASN A 11 -4.30 -26.68 28.55
C ASN A 11 -3.11 -27.59 28.19
N LYS A 12 -3.36 -28.63 27.39
CA LYS A 12 -2.31 -29.55 26.94
C LYS A 12 -1.27 -28.85 26.05
N CYS A 13 -1.69 -27.95 25.17
CA CYS A 13 -0.78 -27.15 24.36
C CYS A 13 0.10 -26.23 25.23
N ALA A 14 -0.47 -25.66 26.29
CA ALA A 14 0.28 -24.83 27.24
C ALA A 14 1.32 -25.64 28.03
N GLU A 15 0.97 -26.86 28.49
CA GLU A 15 1.91 -27.80 29.15
C GLU A 15 3.06 -28.18 28.21
N ASP A 16 2.75 -28.52 26.96
CA ASP A 16 3.73 -28.92 25.95
C ASP A 16 4.53 -27.70 25.40
N LYS A 17 4.22 -26.46 25.80
CA LYS A 17 4.79 -25.19 25.31
C LYS A 17 4.71 -25.02 23.79
N VAL A 18 3.65 -25.53 23.17
CA VAL A 18 3.39 -25.39 21.73
C VAL A 18 2.07 -24.65 21.48
N SER A 19 1.96 -23.95 20.35
CA SER A 19 0.70 -23.29 19.99
C SER A 19 -0.37 -24.33 19.61
N MET A 20 -1.65 -24.02 19.88
CA MET A 20 -2.76 -24.89 19.48
C MET A 20 -2.77 -25.20 17.98
N SER A 21 -2.36 -24.24 17.14
CA SER A 21 -2.27 -24.44 15.69
C SER A 21 -1.17 -25.43 15.30
N THR A 22 -0.02 -25.37 15.98
CA THR A 22 1.09 -26.33 15.79
C THR A 22 0.64 -27.73 16.18
N LYS A 23 0.02 -27.87 17.36
CA LYS A 23 -0.45 -29.18 17.85
C LYS A 23 -1.56 -29.77 16.97
N ALA A 24 -2.47 -28.91 16.47
CA ALA A 24 -3.52 -29.35 15.52
C ALA A 24 -2.90 -29.85 14.21
N ARG A 25 -1.86 -29.21 13.68
CA ARG A 25 -1.15 -29.66 12.48
C ARG A 25 -0.44 -30.97 12.68
N GLU A 26 0.23 -31.18 13.83
CA GLU A 26 0.86 -32.45 14.19
C GLU A 26 -0.16 -33.59 14.22
N LEU A 27 -1.31 -33.37 14.86
CA LEU A 27 -2.37 -34.36 14.95
C LEU A 27 -3.02 -34.68 13.58
N LEU A 28 -3.21 -33.65 12.75
CA LEU A 28 -3.71 -33.83 11.38
C LEU A 28 -2.70 -34.56 10.50
N ALA A 29 -1.41 -34.26 10.63
CA ALA A 29 -0.35 -34.94 9.89
C ALA A 29 -0.26 -36.42 10.31
N ALA A 30 -0.32 -36.71 11.60
CA ALA A 30 -0.35 -38.10 12.12
C ALA A 30 -1.59 -38.86 11.64
N TYR A 31 -2.77 -38.21 11.64
CA TYR A 31 -4.00 -38.82 11.13
C TYR A 31 -3.96 -39.10 9.63
N ALA A 32 -3.31 -38.20 8.87
CA ALA A 32 -3.16 -38.34 7.41
C ALA A 32 -2.00 -39.27 6.98
N GLY A 33 -1.26 -39.84 7.93
CA GLY A 33 -0.08 -40.66 7.64
C GLY A 33 1.07 -39.89 7.00
N LEU A 34 1.10 -38.56 7.15
CA LEU A 34 2.17 -37.72 6.69
C LEU A 34 3.30 -37.69 7.72
N PRO A 35 4.57 -37.50 7.30
CA PRO A 35 5.65 -37.33 8.27
C PRO A 35 5.34 -36.15 9.19
N THR A 36 5.41 -36.41 10.51
CA THR A 36 5.24 -35.37 11.51
C THR A 36 6.22 -34.25 11.19
N PRO A 37 5.80 -32.97 11.18
CA PRO A 37 6.75 -31.88 11.09
C PRO A 37 7.73 -32.06 12.25
N ILE A 38 9.01 -32.30 11.91
CA ILE A 38 10.09 -32.33 12.89
C ILE A 38 9.99 -31.02 13.64
N ALA A 39 9.90 -31.06 14.98
CA ALA A 39 10.06 -29.86 15.80
C ALA A 39 11.30 -29.16 15.26
N GLU A 40 11.14 -27.97 14.67
CA GLU A 40 12.27 -27.21 14.19
C GLU A 40 13.18 -27.03 15.42
N GLU A 41 14.29 -27.79 15.46
CA GLU A 41 15.42 -27.38 16.29
C GLU A 41 15.60 -25.90 15.99
N ALA A 42 15.74 -25.08 17.03
CA ALA A 42 15.96 -23.64 16.89
C ALA A 42 17.18 -23.45 15.99
N VAL A 43 16.96 -23.41 14.69
CA VAL A 43 17.97 -23.03 13.72
C VAL A 43 18.32 -21.62 14.13
N ASP A 44 19.60 -21.38 14.37
CA ASP A 44 20.11 -20.04 14.65
C ASP A 44 19.75 -19.16 13.46
N ILE A 45 18.60 -18.48 13.58
CA ILE A 45 18.01 -17.71 12.48
C ILE A 45 18.90 -16.50 12.30
N PRO A 46 19.59 -16.33 11.17
CA PRO A 46 20.48 -15.21 10.95
C PRO A 46 19.66 -13.91 10.84
N HIS A 47 19.32 -13.33 12.01
CA HIS A 47 18.83 -11.96 12.07
C HIS A 47 19.99 -10.98 11.90
N LEU A 48 19.70 -9.80 11.41
CA LEU A 48 20.70 -8.76 11.26
C LEU A 48 21.09 -8.22 12.63
N GLU A 49 22.38 -8.32 12.99
CA GLU A 49 22.92 -7.82 14.25
C GLU A 49 23.50 -6.40 14.08
N GLY A 50 23.42 -5.61 15.16
CA GLY A 50 24.02 -4.28 15.25
C GLY A 50 23.26 -3.19 14.48
N ALA A 51 23.72 -1.96 14.63
CA ALA A 51 23.17 -0.81 13.88
C ALA A 51 23.50 -0.95 12.39
N ARG A 52 22.50 -0.82 11.53
CA ARG A 52 22.67 -1.00 10.09
C ARG A 52 21.75 -0.08 9.28
N VAL A 53 22.30 0.54 8.25
CA VAL A 53 21.53 1.24 7.22
C VAL A 53 21.31 0.29 6.04
N LEU A 54 20.06 -0.04 5.76
CA LEU A 54 19.67 -0.88 4.64
C LEU A 54 19.42 -0.03 3.40
N THR A 55 20.10 -0.35 2.31
CA THR A 55 19.89 0.33 1.02
C THR A 55 18.61 -0.14 0.35
N VAL A 56 17.85 0.78 -0.26
CA VAL A 56 16.56 0.46 -0.86
C VAL A 56 16.43 1.06 -2.26
N GLY A 57 15.88 0.25 -3.19
CA GLY A 57 15.46 0.68 -4.51
C GLY A 57 13.94 0.72 -4.62
N GLU A 58 13.40 1.72 -5.29
CA GLU A 58 11.95 1.88 -5.49
C GLU A 58 11.59 1.97 -6.97
N MET A 59 10.74 1.04 -7.47
CA MET A 59 10.24 1.03 -8.84
C MET A 59 8.76 1.43 -8.85
N PHE A 60 8.34 2.23 -9.84
CA PHE A 60 7.02 2.88 -9.86
C PHE A 60 6.80 3.74 -8.61
N SER A 61 7.81 4.53 -8.27
CA SER A 61 7.92 5.24 -6.99
C SER A 61 6.79 6.25 -6.75
N GLY A 62 6.12 6.68 -7.81
CA GLY A 62 5.14 7.75 -7.71
C GLY A 62 5.78 9.03 -7.12
N PRO A 63 5.02 9.88 -6.44
CA PRO A 63 5.57 11.11 -5.85
C PRO A 63 6.38 10.85 -4.56
N GLY A 64 6.45 9.60 -4.06
CA GLY A 64 7.27 9.25 -2.91
C GLY A 64 6.50 9.03 -1.60
N GLY A 65 5.27 8.56 -1.63
CA GLY A 65 4.54 8.22 -0.39
C GLY A 65 5.27 7.15 0.43
N ILE A 66 5.73 6.07 -0.20
CA ILE A 66 6.55 5.05 0.44
C ILE A 66 7.96 5.59 0.73
N GLY A 67 8.54 6.38 -0.18
CA GLY A 67 9.85 6.99 0.00
C GLY A 67 9.94 7.89 1.24
N VAL A 68 8.93 8.73 1.51
CA VAL A 68 8.82 9.53 2.75
C VAL A 68 8.75 8.61 3.98
N ALA A 69 7.94 7.56 3.92
CA ALA A 69 7.82 6.58 4.99
C ALA A 69 9.16 5.90 5.27
N LEU A 70 9.89 5.53 4.23
CA LEU A 70 11.19 4.86 4.30
C LEU A 70 12.21 5.74 5.04
N GLY A 71 12.36 7.01 4.66
CA GLY A 71 13.28 7.95 5.31
C GLY A 71 12.94 8.24 6.79
N ARG A 72 11.67 8.01 7.21
CA ARG A 72 11.23 8.16 8.60
C ARG A 72 11.35 6.89 9.43
N SER A 73 11.38 5.72 8.78
CA SER A 73 11.36 4.41 9.46
C SER A 73 12.71 4.12 10.13
N LYS A 74 12.68 3.90 11.44
CA LYS A 74 13.86 3.57 12.25
C LYS A 74 13.48 2.60 13.35
N PHE A 75 14.39 1.70 13.71
CA PHE A 75 14.22 0.79 14.83
C PHE A 75 15.58 0.34 15.39
N GLU A 76 15.89 0.62 16.66
CA GLU A 76 17.07 0.14 17.41
C GLU A 76 18.40 0.23 16.64
N GLY A 77 18.66 1.35 15.97
CA GLY A 77 19.86 1.54 15.14
C GLY A 77 19.74 1.06 13.70
N PHE A 78 18.64 0.39 13.34
CA PHE A 78 18.31 0.09 11.95
C PHE A 78 17.59 1.28 11.30
N SER A 79 17.91 1.54 10.05
CA SER A 79 17.27 2.56 9.22
C SER A 79 17.40 2.18 7.74
N PHE A 80 16.77 2.96 6.89
CA PHE A 80 16.88 2.82 5.44
C PHE A 80 17.60 4.01 4.81
N ALA A 81 18.25 3.78 3.67
CA ALA A 81 18.76 4.80 2.78
C ALA A 81 18.30 4.50 1.34
N HIS A 82 17.93 5.53 0.59
CA HIS A 82 17.55 5.39 -0.81
C HIS A 82 18.82 5.17 -1.66
N ALA A 83 18.83 4.13 -2.49
CA ALA A 83 19.86 3.92 -3.49
C ALA A 83 19.39 4.40 -4.87
N TRP A 84 18.16 4.12 -5.24
CA TRP A 84 17.57 4.57 -6.49
C TRP A 84 16.03 4.54 -6.43
N ALA A 85 15.42 5.38 -7.29
CA ALA A 85 13.98 5.38 -7.53
C ALA A 85 13.69 5.59 -9.01
N THR A 86 12.63 4.94 -9.53
CA THR A 86 12.20 5.12 -10.91
C THR A 86 10.70 5.38 -11.03
N ASP A 87 10.34 6.30 -11.93
CA ASP A 87 8.99 6.51 -12.43
C ASP A 87 9.09 7.00 -13.88
N TYR A 88 7.98 6.94 -14.64
CA TYR A 88 7.98 7.38 -16.04
C TYR A 88 7.55 8.83 -16.22
N ASP A 89 6.85 9.41 -15.25
CA ASP A 89 6.26 10.75 -15.32
C ASP A 89 7.24 11.82 -14.83
N PRO A 90 7.62 12.82 -15.65
CA PRO A 90 8.65 13.81 -15.30
C PRO A 90 8.29 14.68 -14.08
N ASP A 91 7.01 15.08 -13.93
CA ASP A 91 6.57 15.86 -12.77
C ASP A 91 6.68 15.03 -11.49
N THR A 92 6.32 13.76 -11.58
CA THR A 92 6.41 12.79 -10.50
C THR A 92 7.86 12.52 -10.10
N CYS A 93 8.74 12.28 -11.07
CA CYS A 93 10.19 12.11 -10.84
C CYS A 93 10.81 13.34 -10.16
N ARG A 94 10.44 14.55 -10.62
CA ARG A 94 10.88 15.80 -9.99
C ARG A 94 10.38 15.92 -8.56
N THR A 95 9.11 15.61 -8.31
CA THR A 95 8.52 15.64 -6.97
C THR A 95 9.27 14.70 -6.03
N TYR A 96 9.54 13.47 -6.47
CA TYR A 96 10.31 12.49 -5.70
C TYR A 96 11.72 13.00 -5.40
N LYS A 97 12.46 13.43 -6.42
CA LYS A 97 13.83 13.89 -6.30
C LYS A 97 13.98 15.04 -5.31
N GLU A 98 13.14 16.07 -5.45
CA GLU A 98 13.25 17.32 -4.67
C GLU A 98 12.79 17.17 -3.21
N ASN A 99 12.02 16.12 -2.86
CA ASN A 99 11.53 15.93 -1.50
C ASN A 99 12.15 14.70 -0.83
N VAL A 100 12.19 13.58 -1.52
CA VAL A 100 12.63 12.28 -0.94
C VAL A 100 14.14 12.14 -1.00
N LEU A 101 14.75 12.42 -2.17
CA LEU A 101 16.20 12.28 -2.35
C LEU A 101 17.00 13.55 -2.03
N LYS A 102 16.34 14.58 -1.49
CA LYS A 102 16.99 15.89 -1.21
C LYS A 102 18.26 15.76 -0.36
N ASN A 103 18.28 14.84 0.58
CA ASN A 103 19.40 14.64 1.52
C ASN A 103 20.22 13.38 1.18
N GLU A 104 19.99 12.77 0.04
CA GLU A 104 20.66 11.54 -0.41
C GLU A 104 21.26 11.75 -1.83
N PRO A 105 22.33 12.55 -1.94
CA PRO A 105 22.88 13.01 -3.23
C PRO A 105 23.41 11.87 -4.09
N GLU A 106 23.79 10.74 -3.51
CA GLU A 106 24.28 9.55 -4.22
C GLU A 106 23.14 8.69 -4.79
N ALA A 107 21.88 8.92 -4.37
CA ALA A 107 20.74 8.16 -4.82
C ALA A 107 20.34 8.55 -6.25
N LEU A 108 20.06 7.54 -7.08
CA LEU A 108 19.70 7.74 -8.49
C LEU A 108 18.19 8.01 -8.62
N SER A 109 17.83 9.13 -9.25
CA SER A 109 16.47 9.40 -9.71
C SER A 109 16.38 9.14 -11.20
N ILE A 110 15.69 8.08 -11.61
CA ILE A 110 15.62 7.64 -13.00
C ILE A 110 14.20 7.88 -13.54
N CYS A 111 14.08 8.83 -14.47
CA CYS A 111 12.82 9.13 -15.13
C CYS A 111 12.73 8.42 -16.47
N GLU A 112 12.23 7.19 -16.47
CA GLU A 112 12.14 6.35 -17.66
C GLU A 112 10.99 5.33 -17.55
N ASP A 113 10.39 5.00 -18.68
CA ASP A 113 9.44 3.90 -18.77
C ASP A 113 10.14 2.57 -18.45
N VAL A 114 9.62 1.81 -17.50
CA VAL A 114 10.20 0.54 -17.05
C VAL A 114 10.45 -0.45 -18.18
N ARG A 115 9.66 -0.36 -19.28
CA ARG A 115 9.82 -1.19 -20.48
C ARG A 115 11.09 -0.89 -21.27
N LYS A 116 11.67 0.30 -21.07
CA LYS A 116 12.92 0.76 -21.68
C LYS A 116 14.10 0.71 -20.71
N LEU A 117 13.80 0.57 -19.41
CA LEU A 117 14.78 0.57 -18.36
C LEU A 117 15.66 -0.69 -18.43
N ASP A 118 16.97 -0.49 -18.44
CA ASP A 118 17.93 -1.60 -18.31
C ASP A 118 18.04 -2.03 -16.85
N ILE A 119 17.20 -3.00 -16.46
CA ILE A 119 17.12 -3.52 -15.08
C ILE A 119 18.47 -4.09 -14.63
N ASP A 120 19.27 -4.61 -15.57
CA ASP A 120 20.53 -5.25 -15.25
C ASP A 120 21.61 -4.24 -14.82
N LYS A 121 21.40 -2.95 -15.08
CA LYS A 121 22.27 -1.85 -14.62
C LYS A 121 21.83 -1.18 -13.31
N LEU A 122 20.64 -1.48 -12.78
CA LEU A 122 20.21 -0.90 -11.52
C LEU A 122 21.13 -1.37 -10.37
N PRO A 123 21.45 -0.51 -9.38
CA PRO A 123 22.23 -0.93 -8.21
C PRO A 123 21.55 -2.07 -7.46
N ILE A 124 22.32 -3.00 -6.93
CA ILE A 124 21.86 -4.05 -6.02
C ILE A 124 21.59 -3.40 -4.65
N VAL A 125 20.49 -3.76 -4.02
CA VAL A 125 20.05 -3.18 -2.74
C VAL A 125 19.61 -4.25 -1.75
N ASP A 126 19.55 -3.88 -0.46
CA ASP A 126 19.07 -4.74 0.62
C ASP A 126 17.54 -4.90 0.57
N GLY A 127 16.80 -3.89 0.18
CA GLY A 127 15.34 -3.88 0.09
C GLY A 127 14.83 -3.36 -1.24
N PHE A 128 13.74 -3.93 -1.73
CA PHE A 128 13.12 -3.50 -2.97
C PHE A 128 11.63 -3.23 -2.80
N LEU A 129 11.20 -2.03 -3.22
CA LEU A 129 9.81 -1.61 -3.12
C LEU A 129 9.24 -1.32 -4.50
N TYR A 130 7.99 -1.71 -4.74
CA TYR A 130 7.33 -1.33 -5.97
C TYR A 130 5.81 -1.38 -5.89
N GLY A 131 5.18 -0.31 -6.43
CA GLY A 131 3.73 -0.17 -6.56
C GLY A 131 3.30 -0.29 -8.02
N PHE A 132 3.19 -1.52 -8.53
CA PHE A 132 2.88 -1.72 -9.96
C PHE A 132 1.40 -1.47 -10.28
N PRO A 133 1.08 -0.83 -11.44
CA PRO A 133 -0.30 -0.54 -11.82
C PRO A 133 -1.09 -1.81 -12.19
N CYS A 134 -2.40 -1.81 -11.83
CA CYS A 134 -3.31 -2.94 -12.05
C CYS A 134 -3.89 -3.02 -13.48
N ASN A 135 -3.66 -2.00 -14.32
CA ASN A 135 -4.41 -1.82 -15.58
C ASN A 135 -4.10 -2.87 -16.66
N ASP A 136 -3.01 -3.62 -16.54
CA ASP A 136 -2.55 -4.54 -17.58
C ASP A 136 -3.12 -5.97 -17.47
N PHE A 137 -3.94 -6.27 -16.45
CA PHE A 137 -4.53 -7.61 -16.29
C PHE A 137 -5.67 -7.91 -17.23
N SER A 138 -6.29 -6.90 -17.86
CA SER A 138 -7.32 -7.11 -18.89
C SER A 138 -6.79 -7.69 -20.20
N LEU A 139 -5.48 -7.67 -20.42
CA LEU A 139 -4.81 -8.15 -21.64
C LEU A 139 -4.08 -9.49 -21.47
N VAL A 140 -4.09 -10.11 -20.29
CA VAL A 140 -3.46 -11.42 -20.02
C VAL A 140 -4.38 -12.59 -20.43
N GLY A 141 -5.21 -12.41 -21.48
CA GLY A 141 -6.08 -13.46 -22.02
C GLY A 141 -5.36 -14.47 -22.92
N GLU A 142 -4.08 -14.35 -23.20
CA GLU A 142 -3.32 -15.33 -23.99
C GLU A 142 -2.06 -15.78 -23.25
N SER A 143 -2.05 -17.07 -22.90
CA SER A 143 -1.01 -17.83 -22.23
C SER A 143 0.31 -17.90 -23.03
N LYS A 144 1.03 -16.80 -23.07
CA LYS A 144 2.44 -16.79 -23.45
C LYS A 144 3.22 -16.26 -22.27
N GLY A 145 3.85 -17.19 -21.51
CA GLY A 145 4.60 -16.91 -20.29
C GLY A 145 5.54 -15.68 -20.38
N LEU A 146 6.44 -15.48 -19.44
CA LEU A 146 7.39 -14.35 -19.30
C LEU A 146 8.09 -13.87 -20.61
N HIS A 147 7.94 -14.61 -21.72
CA HIS A 147 8.46 -14.32 -23.06
C HIS A 147 7.39 -13.77 -24.05
N GLY A 148 6.14 -13.56 -23.63
CA GLY A 148 5.13 -12.89 -24.45
C GLY A 148 5.33 -11.38 -24.45
N ASN A 149 5.05 -10.70 -25.58
CA ASN A 149 5.25 -9.25 -25.78
C ASN A 149 4.49 -8.33 -24.80
N PHE A 150 3.77 -8.85 -23.81
CA PHE A 150 2.97 -8.15 -22.80
C PHE A 150 2.96 -8.91 -21.47
N GLY A 151 4.13 -9.26 -20.92
CA GLY A 151 4.21 -9.58 -19.49
C GLY A 151 3.77 -8.34 -18.70
N GLY A 152 2.80 -8.46 -17.76
CA GLY A 152 2.32 -7.31 -16.98
C GLY A 152 3.47 -6.59 -16.26
N LEU A 153 3.28 -5.31 -15.95
CA LEU A 153 4.35 -4.47 -15.38
C LEU A 153 4.97 -5.03 -14.09
N TYR A 154 4.25 -5.89 -13.36
CA TYR A 154 4.80 -6.61 -12.20
C TYR A 154 6.03 -7.48 -12.54
N ALA A 155 6.13 -7.98 -13.77
CA ALA A 155 7.21 -8.87 -14.19
C ALA A 155 8.58 -8.16 -14.18
N TYR A 156 8.63 -6.85 -14.36
CA TYR A 156 9.87 -6.07 -14.25
C TYR A 156 10.39 -6.05 -12.81
N GLY A 157 9.49 -5.95 -11.81
CA GLY A 157 9.86 -6.09 -10.40
C GLY A 157 10.36 -7.50 -10.09
N VAL A 158 9.68 -8.56 -10.60
CA VAL A 158 10.15 -9.94 -10.45
C VAL A 158 11.53 -10.13 -11.07
N LYS A 159 11.77 -9.60 -12.28
CA LYS A 159 13.10 -9.64 -12.93
C LYS A 159 14.18 -8.96 -12.08
N TYR A 160 13.87 -7.82 -11.45
CA TYR A 160 14.80 -7.16 -10.56
C TYR A 160 15.07 -8.01 -9.30
N ILE A 161 14.04 -8.60 -8.68
CA ILE A 161 14.17 -9.48 -7.51
C ILE A 161 15.03 -10.71 -7.86
N ASP A 162 14.80 -11.33 -9.03
CA ASP A 162 15.60 -12.49 -9.50
C ASP A 162 17.09 -12.17 -9.60
N ARG A 163 17.41 -10.96 -10.10
CA ARG A 163 18.80 -10.52 -10.25
C ARG A 163 19.43 -10.08 -8.94
N ALA A 164 18.73 -9.23 -8.15
CA ALA A 164 19.30 -8.55 -7.01
C ALA A 164 19.24 -9.37 -5.71
N ASN A 165 18.30 -10.31 -5.60
CA ASN A 165 18.05 -11.12 -4.41
C ASN A 165 17.98 -10.29 -3.10
N PRO A 166 17.19 -9.22 -3.02
CA PRO A 166 17.12 -8.36 -1.84
C PRO A 166 16.69 -9.16 -0.59
N LEU A 167 17.05 -8.68 0.61
CA LEU A 167 16.66 -9.31 1.88
C LEU A 167 15.14 -9.31 2.06
N PHE A 168 14.49 -8.25 1.56
CA PHE A 168 13.03 -8.13 1.56
C PHE A 168 12.53 -7.39 0.34
N PHE A 169 11.26 -7.58 0.04
CA PHE A 169 10.53 -6.71 -0.89
C PHE A 169 9.21 -6.25 -0.29
N PHE A 170 8.73 -5.10 -0.76
CA PHE A 170 7.43 -4.52 -0.47
C PHE A 170 6.71 -4.29 -1.80
N ALA A 171 5.64 -5.05 -2.08
CA ALA A 171 4.86 -4.91 -3.30
C ALA A 171 3.45 -4.41 -2.98
N GLU A 172 3.04 -3.29 -3.59
CA GLU A 172 1.72 -2.68 -3.36
C GLU A 172 0.83 -2.79 -4.59
N ASN A 173 -0.47 -3.01 -4.35
CA ASN A 173 -1.48 -2.95 -5.41
C ASN A 173 -2.87 -2.56 -4.87
N VAL A 174 -3.77 -2.18 -5.77
CA VAL A 174 -5.14 -1.81 -5.43
C VAL A 174 -5.98 -3.01 -4.97
N SER A 175 -7.00 -2.75 -4.16
CA SER A 175 -7.89 -3.80 -3.61
C SER A 175 -8.63 -4.62 -4.68
N GLY A 176 -8.82 -4.08 -5.89
CA GLY A 176 -9.44 -4.81 -7.01
C GLY A 176 -8.62 -5.95 -7.60
N LEU A 177 -7.32 -6.09 -7.22
CA LEU A 177 -6.46 -7.15 -7.75
C LEU A 177 -6.97 -8.57 -7.41
N SER A 178 -7.54 -8.76 -6.22
CA SER A 178 -8.04 -10.08 -5.80
C SER A 178 -9.28 -10.55 -6.57
N SER A 179 -10.05 -9.63 -7.16
CA SER A 179 -11.22 -9.94 -8.00
C SER A 179 -10.91 -9.91 -9.49
N ALA A 180 -9.74 -9.38 -9.88
CA ALA A 180 -9.35 -9.30 -11.28
C ALA A 180 -9.19 -10.71 -11.86
N ASN A 181 -9.89 -10.99 -12.96
CA ASN A 181 -9.88 -12.28 -13.66
C ASN A 181 -10.07 -13.48 -12.70
N GLU A 182 -11.12 -13.40 -11.86
CA GLU A 182 -11.47 -14.44 -10.88
C GLU A 182 -10.33 -14.79 -9.90
N GLY A 183 -9.47 -13.81 -9.57
CA GLY A 183 -8.33 -13.98 -8.68
C GLY A 183 -7.09 -14.63 -9.33
N LYS A 184 -7.17 -15.08 -10.58
CA LYS A 184 -6.05 -15.77 -11.28
C LYS A 184 -4.82 -14.87 -11.40
N ALA A 185 -5.02 -13.57 -11.69
CA ALA A 185 -3.93 -12.60 -11.78
C ALA A 185 -3.16 -12.48 -10.46
N PHE A 186 -3.87 -12.40 -9.34
CA PHE A 186 -3.27 -12.33 -8.01
C PHE A 186 -2.45 -13.58 -7.69
N GLN A 187 -2.98 -14.78 -7.99
CA GLN A 187 -2.28 -16.05 -7.80
C GLN A 187 -1.02 -16.14 -8.66
N GLN A 188 -1.07 -15.65 -9.90
CA GLN A 188 0.11 -15.62 -10.78
C GLN A 188 1.22 -14.72 -10.23
N ILE A 189 0.87 -13.53 -9.70
CA ILE A 189 1.82 -12.62 -9.08
C ILE A 189 2.43 -13.26 -7.82
N LEU A 190 1.60 -13.85 -6.96
CA LEU A 190 2.07 -14.55 -5.75
C LEU A 190 3.06 -15.65 -6.10
N ARG A 191 2.76 -16.49 -7.11
CA ARG A 191 3.68 -17.53 -7.58
C ARG A 191 5.01 -16.96 -8.07
N ALA A 192 4.96 -15.94 -8.92
CA ALA A 192 6.14 -15.32 -9.47
C ALA A 192 7.05 -14.76 -8.36
N LEU A 193 6.48 -14.04 -7.39
CA LEU A 193 7.20 -13.46 -6.27
C LEU A 193 7.71 -14.50 -5.26
N ASN A 194 6.90 -15.51 -4.95
CA ASN A 194 7.28 -16.58 -4.02
C ASN A 194 8.49 -17.38 -4.50
N ASN A 195 8.57 -17.60 -5.83
CA ASN A 195 9.64 -18.37 -6.46
C ASN A 195 10.81 -17.52 -6.93
N ALA A 196 10.72 -16.18 -6.87
CA ALA A 196 11.75 -15.28 -7.36
C ALA A 196 13.07 -15.45 -6.63
N GLY A 197 14.16 -15.18 -7.34
CA GLY A 197 15.52 -15.26 -6.82
C GLY A 197 16.00 -16.66 -6.47
N LYS A 198 17.21 -16.71 -5.95
CA LYS A 198 17.89 -17.98 -5.62
C LYS A 198 17.15 -18.77 -4.53
N TYR A 199 16.68 -18.08 -3.51
CA TYR A 199 16.14 -18.70 -2.28
C TYR A 199 14.61 -18.69 -2.21
N GLY A 200 13.93 -17.93 -3.08
CA GLY A 200 12.52 -17.63 -2.96
C GLY A 200 12.23 -16.69 -1.79
N TYR A 201 10.95 -16.39 -1.54
CA TYR A 201 10.54 -15.46 -0.48
C TYR A 201 9.40 -16.02 0.34
N ASN A 202 9.54 -15.89 1.67
CA ASN A 202 8.41 -16.05 2.60
C ASN A 202 7.54 -14.81 2.47
N ILE A 203 6.34 -14.96 1.89
CA ILE A 203 5.44 -13.84 1.62
C ILE A 203 4.34 -13.79 2.65
N THR A 204 4.11 -12.62 3.21
CA THR A 204 2.91 -12.26 3.95
C THR A 204 2.08 -11.31 3.10
N ALA A 205 0.86 -11.74 2.74
CA ALA A 205 -0.07 -10.96 1.92
C ALA A 205 -1.25 -10.48 2.76
N ASN A 206 -1.47 -9.16 2.83
CA ASN A 206 -2.53 -8.55 3.63
C ASN A 206 -3.23 -7.42 2.91
N LEU A 207 -4.54 -7.28 3.15
CA LEU A 207 -5.32 -6.10 2.77
C LEU A 207 -5.28 -5.08 3.91
N TYR A 208 -4.45 -4.07 3.76
CA TYR A 208 -4.37 -2.99 4.74
C TYR A 208 -5.51 -1.99 4.54
N LYS A 209 -6.22 -1.71 5.61
CA LYS A 209 -7.18 -0.62 5.74
C LYS A 209 -6.47 0.49 6.49
N PHE A 210 -5.95 1.46 5.76
CA PHE A 210 -5.04 2.45 6.34
C PHE A 210 -5.68 3.33 7.40
N GLU A 211 -6.99 3.51 7.40
CA GLU A 211 -7.73 4.18 8.47
C GLU A 211 -7.54 3.52 9.84
N GLU A 212 -7.32 2.21 9.89
CA GLU A 212 -7.04 1.46 11.12
C GLU A 212 -5.63 1.71 11.67
N TYR A 213 -4.75 2.31 10.85
CA TYR A 213 -3.37 2.69 11.18
C TYR A 213 -3.18 4.20 11.39
N GLY A 214 -4.27 4.92 11.67
CA GLY A 214 -4.25 6.36 11.96
C GLY A 214 -4.15 7.27 10.74
N VAL A 215 -4.32 6.75 9.53
CA VAL A 215 -4.45 7.54 8.32
C VAL A 215 -5.86 8.13 8.22
N PRO A 216 -6.03 9.45 7.99
CA PRO A 216 -7.36 10.08 7.91
C PRO A 216 -8.07 9.81 6.57
N GLN A 217 -7.96 8.57 6.07
CA GLN A 217 -8.50 8.14 4.79
C GLN A 217 -8.80 6.64 4.78
N ALA A 218 -10.05 6.28 4.43
CA ALA A 218 -10.43 4.91 4.11
C ALA A 218 -9.86 4.51 2.76
N ARG A 219 -8.62 4.03 2.78
CA ARG A 219 -7.86 3.57 1.63
C ARG A 219 -7.39 2.16 1.86
N HIS A 220 -7.86 1.23 1.03
CA HIS A 220 -7.54 -0.17 1.16
C HIS A 220 -6.56 -0.61 0.07
N ARG A 221 -5.47 -1.29 0.47
CA ARG A 221 -4.44 -1.75 -0.45
C ARG A 221 -3.93 -3.14 -0.08
N TYR A 222 -3.75 -3.98 -1.07
CA TYR A 222 -2.97 -5.19 -0.88
C TYR A 222 -1.50 -4.84 -0.81
N ILE A 223 -0.85 -5.31 0.25
CA ILE A 223 0.60 -5.23 0.39
C ILE A 223 1.12 -6.63 0.64
N LEU A 224 2.12 -6.99 -0.13
CA LEU A 224 2.86 -8.24 -0.04
C LEU A 224 4.26 -7.90 0.48
N ILE A 225 4.59 -8.42 1.65
CA ILE A 225 5.95 -8.33 2.18
C ILE A 225 6.60 -9.70 2.01
N GLY A 226 7.67 -9.74 1.23
CA GLY A 226 8.49 -10.94 1.07
C GLY A 226 9.78 -10.81 1.86
N ILE A 227 10.07 -11.78 2.71
CA ILE A 227 11.38 -11.93 3.38
C ILE A 227 12.09 -13.08 2.69
N ARG A 228 13.36 -12.89 2.34
CA ARG A 228 14.12 -13.89 1.58
C ARG A 228 14.21 -15.21 2.33
N GLY A 229 13.99 -16.32 1.61
CA GLY A 229 13.74 -17.63 2.20
C GLY A 229 14.90 -18.20 3.04
N ASP A 230 16.14 -17.88 2.68
CA ASP A 230 17.34 -18.32 3.43
C ASP A 230 17.50 -17.67 4.82
N LEU A 231 16.77 -16.57 5.07
CA LEU A 231 16.78 -15.92 6.38
C LEU A 231 15.93 -16.66 7.42
N GLY A 232 15.05 -17.60 7.00
CA GLY A 232 14.15 -18.29 7.92
C GLY A 232 13.11 -17.41 8.61
N LEU A 233 13.14 -16.10 8.37
CA LEU A 233 12.26 -15.12 8.98
C LEU A 233 10.92 -15.04 8.25
N ARG A 234 9.89 -14.59 8.98
CA ARG A 234 8.56 -14.31 8.44
C ARG A 234 8.07 -12.96 8.96
N PHE A 235 7.63 -12.11 8.05
CA PHE A 235 6.96 -10.86 8.41
C PHE A 235 5.57 -11.15 8.97
N ASN A 236 5.22 -10.52 10.10
CA ASN A 236 3.88 -10.55 10.65
C ASN A 236 3.20 -9.20 10.42
N VAL A 237 1.87 -9.20 10.22
CA VAL A 237 1.12 -7.94 10.01
C VAL A 237 1.10 -7.16 11.31
N PRO A 238 1.68 -5.92 11.38
CA PRO A 238 1.63 -5.15 12.60
C PRO A 238 0.18 -4.86 13.00
N LYS A 239 -0.10 -4.98 14.30
CA LYS A 239 -1.44 -4.73 14.85
C LYS A 239 -1.87 -3.29 14.58
N PRO A 240 -3.10 -3.07 14.06
CA PRO A 240 -3.67 -1.74 13.95
C PRO A 240 -3.71 -1.03 15.31
N ASN A 241 -3.45 0.28 15.31
CA ASN A 241 -3.48 1.06 16.56
C ASN A 241 -4.90 1.40 17.04
N GLY A 242 -5.92 1.10 16.25
CA GLY A 242 -7.33 1.34 16.57
C GLY A 242 -7.76 2.82 16.61
N VAL A 243 -6.85 3.74 16.30
CA VAL A 243 -7.15 5.19 16.31
C VAL A 243 -7.57 5.63 14.91
N MET A 244 -8.85 5.97 14.75
CA MET A 244 -9.36 6.54 13.51
C MET A 244 -9.29 8.08 13.54
N LYS A 245 -8.50 8.64 12.63
CA LYS A 245 -8.32 10.08 12.45
C LYS A 245 -9.37 10.65 11.50
N SER A 246 -10.10 11.67 11.93
CA SER A 246 -11.12 12.31 11.10
C SER A 246 -10.53 13.27 10.06
N CYS A 247 -11.31 13.60 9.02
CA CYS A 247 -10.94 14.65 8.06
C CYS A 247 -10.72 16.00 8.74
N ARG A 248 -11.54 16.34 9.74
CA ARG A 248 -11.43 17.60 10.47
C ARG A 248 -10.09 17.70 11.17
N GLU A 249 -9.68 16.67 11.91
CA GLU A 249 -8.39 16.64 12.58
C GLU A 249 -7.24 16.77 11.61
N ALA A 250 -7.29 16.09 10.46
CA ALA A 250 -6.25 16.13 9.46
C ALA A 250 -6.11 17.48 8.75
N LEU A 251 -7.21 18.20 8.56
CA LEU A 251 -7.23 19.45 7.81
C LEU A 251 -7.17 20.73 8.69
N GLN A 252 -7.03 20.56 10.01
CA GLN A 252 -6.80 21.69 10.91
C GLN A 252 -5.39 22.26 10.75
N ASN A 253 -5.26 23.59 10.92
CA ASN A 253 -3.99 24.28 11.03
C ASN A 253 -3.00 24.02 9.87
N ILE A 254 -3.49 24.01 8.63
CA ILE A 254 -2.61 23.99 7.46
C ILE A 254 -1.84 25.30 7.45
N PRO A 255 -0.47 25.28 7.44
CA PRO A 255 0.32 26.51 7.40
C PRO A 255 -0.02 27.37 6.18
N ALA A 256 -0.19 28.66 6.36
CA ALA A 256 -0.52 29.57 5.26
C ALA A 256 0.48 29.53 4.10
N GLY A 257 1.77 29.28 4.41
CA GLY A 257 2.86 29.16 3.43
C GLY A 257 3.03 27.75 2.82
N ALA A 258 2.21 26.76 3.20
CA ALA A 258 2.34 25.42 2.62
C ALA A 258 2.03 25.45 1.12
N ALA A 259 2.84 24.77 0.31
CA ALA A 259 2.68 24.71 -1.14
C ALA A 259 1.41 23.92 -1.55
N ASN A 260 0.97 24.12 -2.80
CA ASN A 260 -0.15 23.40 -3.43
C ASN A 260 -1.53 23.69 -2.80
N GLN A 261 -1.74 24.90 -2.27
CA GLN A 261 -3.00 25.35 -1.68
C GLN A 261 -3.93 26.08 -2.66
N GLU A 262 -3.56 26.20 -3.93
CA GLU A 262 -4.35 26.92 -4.92
C GLU A 262 -5.75 26.31 -5.09
N PRO A 263 -6.83 27.10 -4.92
CA PRO A 263 -8.18 26.58 -5.02
C PRO A 263 -8.48 26.09 -6.44
N THR A 264 -9.26 25.03 -6.53
CA THR A 264 -9.80 24.55 -7.81
C THR A 264 -10.93 25.47 -8.25
N LYS A 265 -10.80 26.12 -9.42
CA LYS A 265 -11.88 26.92 -10.00
C LYS A 265 -13.09 26.02 -10.28
N GLN A 266 -14.28 26.48 -9.87
CA GLN A 266 -15.53 25.80 -10.06
C GLN A 266 -16.56 26.76 -10.69
N THR A 267 -17.47 26.20 -11.50
CA THR A 267 -18.56 26.99 -12.09
C THR A 267 -19.56 27.42 -11.03
N ALA A 268 -20.27 28.51 -11.26
CA ALA A 268 -21.35 28.97 -10.37
C ALA A 268 -22.40 27.88 -10.11
N THR A 269 -22.74 27.10 -11.14
CA THR A 269 -23.66 25.96 -11.03
C THR A 269 -23.17 24.89 -10.06
N VAL A 270 -21.87 24.57 -10.06
CA VAL A 270 -21.29 23.61 -9.11
C VAL A 270 -21.35 24.16 -7.69
N ILE A 271 -20.94 25.42 -7.50
CA ILE A 271 -20.98 26.07 -6.18
C ILE A 271 -22.42 26.10 -5.66
N GLU A 272 -23.38 26.42 -6.51
CA GLU A 272 -24.80 26.44 -6.14
C GLU A 272 -25.30 25.04 -5.80
N ARG A 273 -24.99 24.02 -6.58
CA ARG A 273 -25.36 22.62 -6.32
C ARG A 273 -24.88 22.16 -4.95
N LEU A 274 -23.64 22.49 -4.59
CA LEU A 274 -23.04 22.12 -3.29
C LEU A 274 -23.83 22.69 -2.09
N LYS A 275 -24.53 23.82 -2.23
CA LYS A 275 -25.34 24.37 -1.13
C LYS A 275 -26.47 23.43 -0.68
N TYR A 276 -26.92 22.53 -1.53
CA TYR A 276 -28.01 21.58 -1.28
C TYR A 276 -27.53 20.21 -0.83
N ILE A 277 -26.22 19.93 -0.90
CA ILE A 277 -25.62 18.66 -0.50
C ILE A 277 -25.05 18.84 0.90
N ARG A 278 -25.54 18.03 1.84
CA ARG A 278 -25.10 18.05 3.25
C ARG A 278 -23.75 17.36 3.41
N GLU A 279 -23.16 17.55 4.57
CA GLU A 279 -21.96 16.85 5.00
C GLU A 279 -22.13 15.32 4.89
N GLY A 280 -21.15 14.63 4.31
CA GLY A 280 -21.16 13.17 4.08
C GLY A 280 -22.02 12.69 2.90
N GLU A 281 -22.92 13.54 2.38
CA GLU A 281 -23.82 13.19 1.27
C GLU A 281 -23.20 13.41 -0.12
N ASN A 282 -23.82 12.80 -1.12
CA ASN A 282 -23.58 13.04 -2.53
C ASN A 282 -24.79 13.71 -3.21
N VAL A 283 -24.68 14.02 -4.49
CA VAL A 283 -25.76 14.69 -5.24
C VAL A 283 -27.05 13.87 -5.30
N TRP A 284 -26.95 12.54 -5.38
CA TRP A 284 -28.11 11.66 -5.50
C TRP A 284 -28.96 11.65 -4.22
N GLN A 285 -28.32 11.64 -3.07
CA GLN A 285 -29.00 11.73 -1.77
C GLN A 285 -29.69 13.08 -1.58
N ALA A 286 -29.08 14.17 -2.07
CA ALA A 286 -29.71 15.49 -2.08
C ALA A 286 -30.92 15.57 -3.04
N GLU A 287 -30.84 14.90 -4.19
CA GLU A 287 -31.94 14.78 -5.16
C GLU A 287 -33.09 13.96 -4.60
N GLU A 288 -32.82 12.76 -4.09
CA GLU A 288 -33.81 11.83 -3.51
C GLU A 288 -34.54 12.44 -2.31
N SER A 289 -33.87 13.30 -1.53
CA SER A 289 -34.49 14.04 -0.42
C SER A 289 -35.33 15.24 -0.84
N GLY A 290 -35.46 15.53 -2.13
CA GLY A 290 -36.21 16.68 -2.66
C GLY A 290 -35.57 18.05 -2.40
N ARG A 291 -34.33 18.11 -1.84
CA ARG A 291 -33.65 19.38 -1.55
C ARG A 291 -33.01 20.02 -2.79
N LEU A 292 -32.60 19.20 -3.77
CA LEU A 292 -31.92 19.68 -4.96
C LEU A 292 -32.94 20.23 -5.97
N PRO A 293 -32.88 21.52 -6.36
CA PRO A 293 -33.76 22.06 -7.41
C PRO A 293 -33.58 21.31 -8.73
N SER A 294 -34.67 21.11 -9.48
CA SER A 294 -34.69 20.33 -10.72
C SER A 294 -33.64 20.80 -11.75
N ARG A 295 -33.39 22.11 -11.84
CA ARG A 295 -32.36 22.70 -12.73
C ARG A 295 -30.93 22.33 -12.36
N LEU A 296 -30.70 21.84 -11.14
CA LEU A 296 -29.39 21.40 -10.61
C LEU A 296 -29.25 19.88 -10.60
N CYS A 297 -30.32 19.13 -10.90
CA CYS A 297 -30.24 17.67 -11.04
C CYS A 297 -29.33 17.27 -12.19
N LEU A 298 -28.75 16.08 -12.08
CA LEU A 298 -27.87 15.54 -13.11
C LEU A 298 -28.66 14.64 -14.05
N ASN A 299 -28.62 14.94 -15.32
CA ASN A 299 -29.20 14.05 -16.35
C ASN A 299 -28.17 13.02 -16.79
N VAL A 300 -28.00 11.96 -15.99
CA VAL A 300 -27.04 10.88 -16.26
C VAL A 300 -27.80 9.64 -16.74
N LYS A 301 -27.48 9.20 -17.97
CA LYS A 301 -27.92 7.91 -18.48
C LYS A 301 -26.94 6.82 -18.02
N GLY A 302 -27.40 5.87 -17.21
CA GLY A 302 -26.61 4.74 -16.73
C GLY A 302 -26.36 4.71 -15.23
N ALA A 303 -25.29 4.04 -14.78
CA ALA A 303 -25.00 3.84 -13.37
C ALA A 303 -24.70 5.15 -12.63
N ARG A 304 -25.35 5.35 -11.48
CA ARG A 304 -25.13 6.49 -10.59
C ARG A 304 -23.89 6.26 -9.73
N MET A 305 -22.79 6.93 -10.07
CA MET A 305 -21.56 6.85 -9.27
C MET A 305 -21.74 7.55 -7.91
N SER A 306 -21.53 6.83 -6.82
CA SER A 306 -21.69 7.34 -5.45
C SER A 306 -20.75 8.49 -5.08
N GLN A 307 -19.68 8.68 -5.85
CA GLN A 307 -18.68 9.73 -5.59
C GLN A 307 -19.02 11.09 -6.22
N ILE A 308 -20.08 11.18 -7.04
CA ILE A 308 -20.42 12.42 -7.75
C ILE A 308 -20.91 13.49 -6.77
N TYR A 309 -20.22 14.64 -6.75
CA TYR A 309 -20.46 15.77 -5.83
C TYR A 309 -20.56 15.34 -4.37
N ARG A 310 -19.74 14.34 -3.97
CA ARG A 310 -19.75 13.86 -2.58
C ARG A 310 -18.93 14.78 -1.68
N ARG A 311 -19.56 15.26 -0.60
CA ARG A 311 -18.88 15.97 0.48
C ARG A 311 -18.23 14.99 1.44
N LEU A 312 -17.11 15.41 2.04
CA LEU A 312 -16.55 14.70 3.18
C LEU A 312 -17.51 14.73 4.39
N ASP A 313 -17.36 13.77 5.27
CA ASP A 313 -17.89 13.78 6.63
C ASP A 313 -16.75 14.17 7.56
N SER A 314 -16.84 15.34 8.19
CA SER A 314 -15.75 15.89 9.01
C SER A 314 -15.38 15.04 10.21
N THR A 315 -16.32 14.18 10.67
CA THR A 315 -16.14 13.33 11.86
C THR A 315 -15.52 11.96 11.54
N LYS A 316 -15.33 11.65 10.26
CA LYS A 316 -14.80 10.35 9.79
C LYS A 316 -13.52 10.53 8.98
N PRO A 317 -12.74 9.46 8.77
CA PRO A 317 -11.74 9.42 7.72
C PRO A 317 -12.37 9.74 6.36
N SER A 318 -11.62 10.38 5.45
CA SER A 318 -12.08 10.60 4.09
C SER A 318 -12.30 9.25 3.37
N TYR A 319 -13.17 9.23 2.38
CA TYR A 319 -13.11 8.16 1.39
C TYR A 319 -11.82 8.25 0.57
N THR A 320 -11.50 7.19 -0.17
CA THR A 320 -10.24 7.11 -0.95
C THR A 320 -10.03 8.34 -1.84
N ILE A 321 -8.93 9.05 -1.61
CA ILE A 321 -8.45 10.15 -2.44
C ILE A 321 -7.89 9.56 -3.74
N THR A 322 -8.50 9.92 -4.86
CA THR A 322 -8.09 9.47 -6.19
C THR A 322 -7.44 10.60 -6.99
N GLY A 323 -6.70 10.26 -8.04
CA GLY A 323 -6.14 11.22 -8.97
C GLY A 323 -7.17 11.88 -9.90
N SER A 324 -8.41 11.37 -9.92
CA SER A 324 -9.49 11.92 -10.72
C SER A 324 -9.95 13.28 -10.20
N GLY A 325 -10.47 14.10 -11.09
CA GLY A 325 -11.06 15.40 -10.78
C GLY A 325 -11.59 16.08 -12.02
N GLY A 326 -12.84 16.52 -11.96
CA GLY A 326 -13.61 17.12 -13.06
C GLY A 326 -15.03 16.58 -13.07
N GLY A 327 -15.98 17.28 -13.68
CA GLY A 327 -17.34 16.80 -13.86
C GLY A 327 -18.07 16.29 -12.61
N GLY A 328 -17.72 16.76 -11.43
CA GLY A 328 -18.32 16.32 -10.16
C GLY A 328 -17.55 15.24 -9.40
N THR A 329 -16.44 14.73 -9.94
CA THR A 329 -15.62 13.68 -9.29
C THR A 329 -14.57 14.23 -8.32
N HIS A 330 -14.55 15.53 -8.07
CA HIS A 330 -13.70 16.12 -7.03
C HIS A 330 -14.12 15.66 -5.64
N VAL A 331 -13.15 15.65 -4.72
CA VAL A 331 -13.43 15.55 -3.28
C VAL A 331 -13.86 16.93 -2.79
N TYR A 332 -15.04 17.03 -2.18
CA TYR A 332 -15.60 18.31 -1.72
C TYR A 332 -15.51 18.46 -0.22
N HIS A 333 -15.19 19.70 0.21
CA HIS A 333 -15.12 20.06 1.62
C HIS A 333 -16.47 19.85 2.29
N TRP A 334 -16.48 19.45 3.57
CA TRP A 334 -17.72 19.11 4.30
C TRP A 334 -18.66 20.30 4.48
N SER A 335 -18.16 21.53 4.74
CA SER A 335 -18.97 22.72 5.01
C SER A 335 -18.81 23.81 3.93
N GLU A 336 -17.66 23.93 3.28
CA GLU A 336 -17.43 24.93 2.25
C GLU A 336 -17.87 24.43 0.86
N ASN A 337 -18.41 25.34 0.02
CA ASN A 337 -18.90 24.98 -1.31
C ASN A 337 -17.77 24.93 -2.34
N ARG A 338 -16.73 24.16 -2.06
CA ARG A 338 -15.55 24.00 -2.90
C ARG A 338 -14.96 22.59 -2.88
N ALA A 339 -14.20 22.27 -3.90
CA ALA A 339 -13.32 21.11 -3.87
C ALA A 339 -12.15 21.33 -2.90
N LEU A 340 -11.57 20.24 -2.39
CA LEU A 340 -10.32 20.30 -1.65
C LEU A 340 -9.18 20.84 -2.53
N THR A 341 -8.28 21.59 -1.92
CA THR A 341 -6.97 21.91 -2.51
C THR A 341 -6.10 20.66 -2.61
N ASN A 342 -5.02 20.72 -3.36
CA ASN A 342 -4.08 19.60 -3.42
C ASN A 342 -3.35 19.40 -2.09
N ARG A 343 -3.07 20.48 -1.33
CA ARG A 343 -2.49 20.36 0.02
C ARG A 343 -3.42 19.63 1.00
N GLU A 344 -4.71 19.95 0.99
CA GLU A 344 -5.70 19.23 1.79
C GLU A 344 -5.74 17.75 1.44
N ARG A 345 -5.71 17.41 0.15
CA ARG A 345 -5.63 16.01 -0.32
C ARG A 345 -4.34 15.32 0.13
N ALA A 346 -3.19 16.02 0.07
CA ALA A 346 -1.90 15.52 0.50
C ALA A 346 -1.88 15.21 2.01
N ARG A 347 -2.50 16.05 2.84
CA ARG A 347 -2.66 15.78 4.27
C ARG A 347 -3.51 14.55 4.56
N LEU A 348 -4.56 14.30 3.78
CA LEU A 348 -5.35 13.08 3.90
C LEU A 348 -4.56 11.82 3.48
N GLN A 349 -3.49 11.98 2.71
CA GLN A 349 -2.49 10.96 2.39
C GLN A 349 -1.28 10.98 3.34
N THR A 350 -1.34 11.79 4.39
CA THR A 350 -0.31 11.96 5.42
C THR A 350 1.06 12.44 4.92
N PHE A 351 1.08 13.17 3.78
CA PHE A 351 2.28 13.91 3.38
C PHE A 351 2.53 15.08 4.31
N PRO A 352 3.80 15.38 4.65
CA PRO A 352 4.15 16.54 5.46
C PRO A 352 3.87 17.87 4.74
N ASP A 353 3.72 18.96 5.50
CA ASP A 353 3.33 20.25 4.94
C ASP A 353 4.43 20.92 4.12
N ASP A 354 5.68 20.58 4.38
CA ASP A 354 6.86 21.04 3.64
C ASP A 354 7.12 20.24 2.36
N PHE A 355 6.38 19.17 2.13
CA PHE A 355 6.49 18.37 0.92
C PHE A 355 5.86 19.11 -0.28
N VAL A 356 6.65 19.45 -1.27
CA VAL A 356 6.22 20.24 -2.44
C VAL A 356 5.97 19.34 -3.65
N PHE A 357 4.75 19.31 -4.16
CA PHE A 357 4.44 18.64 -5.42
C PHE A 357 4.68 19.56 -6.61
N TYR A 358 5.34 19.06 -7.63
CA TYR A 358 5.65 19.77 -8.87
C TYR A 358 4.74 19.35 -10.01
N GLY A 359 4.47 20.30 -10.93
CA GLY A 359 3.63 20.10 -12.10
C GLY A 359 2.32 20.91 -12.08
N SER A 360 1.46 20.66 -13.05
CA SER A 360 0.12 21.28 -13.11
C SER A 360 -0.76 20.81 -11.95
N LYS A 361 -1.85 21.55 -11.66
CA LYS A 361 -2.81 21.13 -10.62
C LYS A 361 -3.36 19.71 -10.86
N GLU A 362 -3.57 19.36 -12.12
CA GLU A 362 -4.02 18.02 -12.53
C GLU A 362 -2.95 16.98 -12.27
N SER A 363 -1.71 17.26 -12.65
CA SER A 363 -0.56 16.40 -12.39
C SER A 363 -0.37 16.16 -10.88
N VAL A 364 -0.37 17.23 -10.08
CA VAL A 364 -0.26 17.14 -8.62
C VAL A 364 -1.38 16.31 -8.00
N ARG A 365 -2.63 16.52 -8.44
CA ARG A 365 -3.77 15.75 -7.97
C ARG A 365 -3.61 14.25 -8.30
N LYS A 366 -3.14 13.93 -9.51
CA LYS A 366 -2.85 12.56 -9.95
C LYS A 366 -1.77 11.93 -9.08
N GLN A 367 -0.68 12.63 -8.84
CA GLN A 367 0.43 12.19 -7.97
C GLN A 367 -0.09 11.83 -6.56
N ILE A 368 -0.83 12.74 -5.91
CA ILE A 368 -1.39 12.51 -4.58
C ILE A 368 -2.33 11.30 -4.56
N GLY A 369 -3.19 11.17 -5.57
CA GLY A 369 -4.17 10.09 -5.64
C GLY A 369 -3.56 8.70 -5.86
N MET A 370 -2.39 8.63 -6.50
CA MET A 370 -1.67 7.37 -6.72
C MET A 370 -0.85 6.93 -5.50
N ALA A 371 -0.42 7.86 -4.66
CA ALA A 371 0.48 7.58 -3.55
C ALA A 371 -0.09 6.58 -2.53
N VAL A 372 0.81 5.84 -1.90
CA VAL A 372 0.52 5.13 -0.64
C VAL A 372 0.63 6.14 0.51
N PRO A 373 -0.28 6.12 1.51
CA PRO A 373 -0.20 7.02 2.65
C PRO A 373 1.10 6.85 3.43
N CYS A 374 1.81 7.96 3.70
CA CYS A 374 3.14 7.93 4.31
C CYS A 374 3.13 7.26 5.69
N ASP A 375 2.20 7.66 6.59
CA ASP A 375 2.17 7.13 7.97
C ASP A 375 1.79 5.64 7.99
N GLY A 376 0.92 5.20 7.07
CA GLY A 376 0.55 3.80 6.95
C GLY A 376 1.71 2.93 6.44
N ALA A 377 2.42 3.39 5.41
CA ALA A 377 3.61 2.70 4.89
C ALA A 377 4.73 2.65 5.94
N GLN A 378 4.91 3.72 6.74
CA GLN A 378 5.90 3.78 7.81
C GLN A 378 5.69 2.66 8.83
N LYS A 379 4.45 2.41 9.28
CA LYS A 379 4.16 1.31 10.23
C LYS A 379 4.55 -0.05 9.70
N ILE A 380 4.37 -0.28 8.42
CA ILE A 380 4.74 -1.54 7.77
C ILE A 380 6.27 -1.65 7.65
N LEU A 381 6.96 -0.58 7.26
CA LEU A 381 8.42 -0.57 7.12
C LEU A 381 9.13 -0.68 8.49
N GLU A 382 8.61 -0.06 9.55
CA GLU A 382 9.10 -0.26 10.91
C GLU A 382 8.98 -1.74 11.33
N ALA A 383 7.85 -2.40 11.00
CA ALA A 383 7.67 -3.83 11.26
C ALA A 383 8.62 -4.71 10.41
N VAL A 384 8.99 -4.28 9.20
CA VAL A 384 10.04 -4.96 8.41
C VAL A 384 11.39 -4.88 9.13
N LEU A 385 11.77 -3.71 9.66
CA LEU A 385 13.02 -3.57 10.45
C LEU A 385 13.00 -4.45 11.68
N MET A 386 11.90 -4.48 12.45
CA MET A 386 11.74 -5.37 13.61
C MET A 386 11.86 -6.85 13.21
N THR A 387 11.24 -7.25 12.10
CA THR A 387 11.35 -8.62 11.57
C THR A 387 12.79 -8.97 11.24
N LEU A 388 13.50 -8.11 10.50
CA LEU A 388 14.90 -8.37 10.08
C LEU A 388 15.88 -8.36 11.25
N SER A 389 15.57 -7.63 12.33
CA SER A 389 16.36 -7.61 13.57
C SER A 389 15.97 -8.73 14.57
N GLY A 390 15.07 -9.63 14.19
CA GLY A 390 14.62 -10.72 15.05
C GLY A 390 13.78 -10.27 16.26
N ARG A 391 13.20 -9.07 16.22
CA ARG A 391 12.38 -8.54 17.32
C ARG A 391 10.92 -8.89 17.14
N GLU A 392 10.30 -9.33 18.21
CA GLU A 392 8.85 -9.53 18.28
C GLU A 392 8.11 -8.19 18.39
N TYR A 393 6.93 -8.11 17.81
CA TYR A 393 6.02 -6.97 17.91
C TYR A 393 4.57 -7.44 17.90
N GLU A 394 3.66 -6.60 18.42
CA GLU A 394 2.24 -6.90 18.37
C GLU A 394 1.76 -7.02 16.93
N SER A 395 1.17 -8.17 16.61
CA SER A 395 0.77 -8.52 15.25
C SER A 395 -0.62 -9.16 15.20
N VAL A 396 -1.19 -9.20 14.01
CA VAL A 396 -2.45 -9.88 13.67
C VAL A 396 -2.23 -10.82 12.50
N ASP A 397 -3.12 -11.79 12.35
CA ASP A 397 -3.08 -12.68 11.19
C ASP A 397 -3.36 -11.92 9.89
N PRO A 398 -2.65 -12.23 8.79
CA PRO A 398 -2.88 -11.60 7.50
C PRO A 398 -4.23 -12.04 6.91
N SER A 399 -4.95 -11.09 6.34
CA SER A 399 -6.27 -11.32 5.73
C SER A 399 -6.24 -12.22 4.48
N VAL A 400 -5.08 -12.38 3.86
CA VAL A 400 -4.89 -13.27 2.69
C VAL A 400 -4.13 -14.52 3.07
N GLY A 401 -2.96 -14.39 3.71
CA GLY A 401 -2.22 -15.53 4.23
C GLY A 401 -0.70 -15.40 4.18
N TYR A 402 -0.07 -16.48 4.63
CA TYR A 402 1.37 -16.70 4.61
C TYR A 402 1.73 -17.73 3.54
N PHE A 403 2.81 -17.47 2.80
CA PHE A 403 3.30 -18.34 1.74
C PHE A 403 4.80 -18.57 1.96
N SER A 404 5.19 -19.80 2.26
CA SER A 404 6.60 -20.16 2.46
C SER A 404 7.36 -20.10 1.13
N ALA A 405 8.65 -19.80 1.17
CA ALA A 405 9.50 -19.71 0.01
C ALA A 405 9.39 -20.96 -0.89
N LYS A 406 9.18 -20.75 -2.18
CA LYS A 406 9.03 -21.82 -3.20
C LYS A 406 7.90 -22.84 -2.93
N SER A 407 6.91 -22.48 -2.12
CA SER A 407 5.78 -23.38 -1.80
C SER A 407 4.66 -23.36 -2.86
N ILE A 408 4.57 -22.30 -3.67
CA ILE A 408 3.53 -22.14 -4.68
C ILE A 408 4.06 -22.66 -6.03
N LYS A 409 3.48 -23.80 -6.49
CA LYS A 409 3.83 -24.44 -7.77
C LYS A 409 2.97 -23.92 -8.93
#